data_fec00c942fb9b8ab89443487a6661a21
#
_entry.id   fec00c942fb9b8ab89443487a6661a21
#
_cell.length_a   1.000
_cell.length_b   1.000
_cell.length_c   1.000
_cell.angle_alpha   90.00
_cell.angle_beta   90.00
_cell.angle_gamma   90.00
#
_symmetry.space_group_name_H-M   'P 1'
#
loop_
_entity.id
_entity.type
_entity.pdbx_description
1 polymer ?
#
loop_
_entity_poly.entity_id
_entity_poly.type
_entity_poly.pdbx_seq_one_letter_code
_entity_poly.pdbx_strand_id
1 'polypeptide(L)'
;MKISKTNTQDLIDKAIILSKALPFMQRYSGKNITVKLGGAVMGEKNLSSSFAKDIVLLKQVGINPVVVHGGGPKIKDMLDKLGVESNFINGLRVTDKKTMKIVEMVLSGSINKEIVMEINKEGGRGIGLSGKDCLLYTSDAADERLR
;
A
#
# COMPACT_ATOMS: atom_id res chain seq x y z
N MET A 1 -10.82 20.51 -28.06
CA MET A 1 -10.62 20.54 -26.58
C MET A 1 -11.04 21.94 -26.11
N LYS A 2 -12.23 22.07 -25.49
CA LYS A 2 -12.70 23.34 -24.93
C LYS A 2 -11.92 23.61 -23.62
N ILE A 3 -11.01 24.58 -23.67
CA ILE A 3 -10.38 25.11 -22.46
C ILE A 3 -11.49 25.86 -21.71
N SER A 4 -12.02 25.29 -20.65
CA SER A 4 -12.86 25.95 -19.67
C SER A 4 -12.10 27.21 -19.19
N LYS A 5 -12.81 28.33 -18.96
CA LYS A 5 -12.23 29.56 -18.39
C LYS A 5 -11.65 29.25 -17.01
N THR A 6 -10.47 28.69 -16.97
CA THR A 6 -9.72 28.49 -15.74
C THR A 6 -9.29 29.87 -15.26
N ASN A 7 -9.66 30.23 -14.04
CA ASN A 7 -9.29 31.52 -13.46
C ASN A 7 -7.74 31.61 -13.46
N THR A 8 -7.18 32.70 -13.98
CA THR A 8 -5.73 32.94 -14.03
C THR A 8 -5.09 32.78 -12.64
N GLN A 9 -5.80 33.17 -11.58
CA GLN A 9 -5.32 32.99 -10.22
C GLN A 9 -5.15 31.52 -9.85
N ASP A 10 -6.09 30.64 -10.18
CA ASP A 10 -5.98 29.19 -9.97
C ASP A 10 -4.75 28.57 -10.65
N LEU A 11 -4.41 29.05 -11.87
CA LEU A 11 -3.20 28.60 -12.57
C LEU A 11 -1.91 29.07 -11.88
N ILE A 12 -1.89 30.32 -11.39
CA ILE A 12 -0.76 30.85 -10.64
C ILE A 12 -0.57 30.08 -9.34
N ASP A 13 -1.64 29.80 -8.60
CA ASP A 13 -1.61 29.06 -7.35
C ASP A 13 -1.05 27.64 -7.55
N LYS A 14 -1.49 26.95 -8.60
CA LYS A 14 -0.96 25.63 -9.00
C LYS A 14 0.53 25.69 -9.36
N ALA A 15 0.97 26.69 -10.08
CA ALA A 15 2.38 26.87 -10.42
C ALA A 15 3.24 27.13 -9.17
N ILE A 16 2.74 27.91 -8.22
CA ILE A 16 3.42 28.15 -6.92
C ILE A 16 3.55 26.87 -6.13
N ILE A 17 2.49 26.05 -6.05
CA ILE A 17 2.52 24.75 -5.34
C ILE A 17 3.58 23.83 -5.97
N LEU A 18 3.60 23.69 -7.29
CA LEU A 18 4.58 22.86 -7.99
C LEU A 18 6.02 23.36 -7.78
N SER A 19 6.24 24.67 -7.83
CA SER A 19 7.57 25.26 -7.56
C SER A 19 8.04 24.99 -6.13
N LYS A 20 7.15 25.06 -5.14
CA LYS A 20 7.45 24.72 -3.76
C LYS A 20 7.71 23.22 -3.55
N ALA A 21 7.12 22.36 -4.35
CA ALA A 21 7.35 20.91 -4.29
C ALA A 21 8.68 20.48 -4.93
N LEU A 22 9.24 21.27 -5.85
CA LEU A 22 10.45 20.92 -6.62
C LEU A 22 11.66 20.52 -5.76
N PRO A 23 12.04 21.21 -4.67
CA PRO A 23 13.18 20.81 -3.83
C PRO A 23 12.98 19.41 -3.20
N PHE A 24 11.73 19.05 -2.86
CA PHE A 24 11.42 17.73 -2.32
C PHE A 24 11.52 16.65 -3.41
N MET A 25 11.01 16.92 -4.60
CA MET A 25 11.13 16.02 -5.76
C MET A 25 12.61 15.76 -6.06
N GLN A 26 13.44 16.79 -6.11
CA GLN A 26 14.88 16.66 -6.34
C GLN A 26 15.58 15.86 -5.25
N ARG A 27 15.25 16.13 -3.97
CA ARG A 27 15.85 15.45 -2.82
C ARG A 27 15.57 13.97 -2.77
N TYR A 28 14.35 13.56 -3.16
CA TYR A 28 13.88 12.17 -3.03
C TYR A 28 13.88 11.41 -4.35
N SER A 29 14.21 12.03 -5.47
CA SER A 29 14.35 11.36 -6.77
C SER A 29 15.36 10.21 -6.68
N GLY A 30 15.00 9.05 -7.22
CA GLY A 30 15.78 7.82 -7.19
C GLY A 30 15.78 7.09 -5.83
N LYS A 31 15.17 7.65 -4.78
CA LYS A 31 15.14 7.01 -3.45
C LYS A 31 14.01 5.98 -3.36
N ASN A 32 14.28 4.88 -2.63
CA ASN A 32 13.26 3.93 -2.23
C ASN A 32 12.56 4.44 -0.97
N ILE A 33 11.25 4.62 -1.04
CA ILE A 33 10.44 5.11 0.09
C ILE A 33 9.38 4.07 0.42
N THR A 34 9.40 3.56 1.63
CA THR A 34 8.37 2.64 2.13
C THR A 34 7.16 3.43 2.63
N VAL A 35 6.00 3.12 2.06
CA VAL A 35 4.71 3.71 2.42
C VAL A 35 3.83 2.64 3.05
N LYS A 36 3.47 2.82 4.32
CA LYS A 36 2.58 1.88 5.03
C LYS A 36 1.13 2.25 4.79
N LEU A 37 0.37 1.32 4.20
CA LEU A 37 -1.09 1.43 4.05
C LEU A 37 -1.79 0.76 5.23
N GLY A 38 -2.40 1.56 6.10
CA GLY A 38 -3.15 1.08 7.27
C GLY A 38 -4.53 0.52 6.90
N GLY A 39 -5.09 -0.33 7.79
CA GLY A 39 -6.37 -1.01 7.54
C GLY A 39 -7.58 -0.09 7.40
N ALA A 40 -7.57 1.11 7.99
CA ALA A 40 -8.67 2.06 7.87
C ALA A 40 -8.90 2.55 6.44
N VAL A 41 -7.84 2.68 5.64
CA VAL A 41 -7.91 3.13 4.24
C VAL A 41 -8.48 2.06 3.32
N MET A 42 -8.34 0.78 3.68
CA MET A 42 -8.70 -0.36 2.82
C MET A 42 -10.22 -0.60 2.70
N GLY A 43 -11.05 0.06 3.50
CA GLY A 43 -12.52 -0.10 3.50
C GLY A 43 -13.26 0.93 2.66
N GLU A 44 -12.62 2.03 2.29
CA GLU A 44 -13.25 3.15 1.60
C GLU A 44 -12.73 3.30 0.17
N LYS A 45 -13.61 3.11 -0.82
CA LYS A 45 -13.25 3.18 -2.25
C LYS A 45 -12.59 4.51 -2.65
N ASN A 46 -13.06 5.61 -2.11
CA ASN A 46 -12.51 6.95 -2.40
C ASN A 46 -11.09 7.12 -1.86
N LEU A 47 -10.81 6.62 -0.65
CA LEU A 47 -9.48 6.67 -0.06
C LEU A 47 -8.48 5.77 -0.79
N SER A 48 -8.94 4.60 -1.26
CA SER A 48 -8.09 3.68 -2.04
C SER A 48 -7.66 4.29 -3.38
N SER A 49 -8.57 4.95 -4.10
CA SER A 49 -8.26 5.64 -5.36
C SER A 49 -7.33 6.83 -5.13
N SER A 50 -7.58 7.65 -4.09
CA SER A 50 -6.72 8.77 -3.74
C SER A 50 -5.31 8.31 -3.39
N PHE A 51 -5.19 7.29 -2.57
CA PHE A 51 -3.90 6.68 -2.23
C PHE A 51 -3.16 6.16 -3.49
N ALA A 52 -3.87 5.48 -4.40
CA ALA A 52 -3.27 4.99 -5.63
C ALA A 52 -2.71 6.13 -6.50
N LYS A 53 -3.45 7.26 -6.61
CA LYS A 53 -2.98 8.46 -7.30
C LYS A 53 -1.71 9.03 -6.69
N ASP A 54 -1.64 9.08 -5.36
CA ASP A 54 -0.46 9.57 -4.64
C ASP A 54 0.76 8.67 -4.89
N ILE A 55 0.58 7.34 -4.89
CA ILE A 55 1.66 6.39 -5.22
C ILE A 55 2.14 6.57 -6.66
N VAL A 56 1.20 6.74 -7.61
CA VAL A 56 1.54 7.00 -9.02
C VAL A 56 2.28 8.33 -9.14
N LEU A 57 1.83 9.38 -8.46
CA LEU A 57 2.50 10.67 -8.44
C LEU A 57 3.94 10.55 -7.92
N LEU A 58 4.14 9.87 -6.79
CA LEU A 58 5.49 9.63 -6.25
C LEU A 58 6.39 8.96 -7.29
N LYS A 59 5.87 7.97 -8.01
CA LYS A 59 6.64 7.30 -9.07
C LYS A 59 6.96 8.23 -10.23
N GLN A 60 6.01 9.08 -10.66
CA GLN A 60 6.19 10.03 -11.75
C GLN A 60 7.25 11.10 -11.46
N VAL A 61 7.38 11.50 -10.20
CA VAL A 61 8.43 12.47 -9.79
C VAL A 61 9.79 11.81 -9.49
N GLY A 62 9.95 10.53 -9.87
CA GLY A 62 11.24 9.83 -9.80
C GLY A 62 11.51 9.07 -8.50
N ILE A 63 10.56 9.03 -7.56
CA ILE A 63 10.67 8.23 -6.34
C ILE A 63 10.34 6.77 -6.66
N ASN A 64 10.92 5.82 -5.91
CA ASN A 64 10.58 4.41 -5.97
C ASN A 64 9.74 4.02 -4.75
N PRO A 65 8.40 4.12 -4.80
CA PRO A 65 7.56 3.76 -3.68
C PRO A 65 7.46 2.24 -3.50
N VAL A 66 7.61 1.78 -2.26
CA VAL A 66 7.35 0.41 -1.83
C VAL A 66 6.19 0.42 -0.88
N VAL A 67 5.04 -0.08 -1.29
CA VAL A 67 3.83 -0.11 -0.46
C VAL A 67 3.83 -1.35 0.42
N VAL A 68 3.73 -1.15 1.73
CA VAL A 68 3.56 -2.22 2.72
C VAL A 68 2.16 -2.10 3.31
N HIS A 69 1.39 -3.16 3.26
CA HIS A 69 0.00 -3.14 3.72
C HIS A 69 -0.27 -4.20 4.79
N GLY A 70 -1.24 -3.93 5.63
CA GLY A 70 -1.84 -4.91 6.55
C GLY A 70 -3.15 -5.47 5.99
N GLY A 71 -4.01 -5.99 6.87
CA GLY A 71 -5.30 -6.56 6.45
C GLY A 71 -6.15 -7.09 7.60
N GLY A 72 -5.88 -6.66 8.84
CA GLY A 72 -6.54 -7.17 10.04
C GLY A 72 -8.06 -7.27 9.94
N PRO A 73 -8.79 -6.23 9.53
CA PRO A 73 -10.25 -6.27 9.38
C PRO A 73 -10.72 -7.31 8.35
N LYS A 74 -10.12 -7.37 7.17
CA LYS A 74 -10.49 -8.35 6.13
C LYS A 74 -10.12 -9.79 6.54
N ILE A 75 -9.01 -9.97 7.25
CA ILE A 75 -8.63 -11.28 7.82
C ILE A 75 -9.70 -11.72 8.83
N LYS A 76 -10.11 -10.83 9.75
CA LYS A 76 -11.16 -11.13 10.72
C LYS A 76 -12.46 -11.52 10.03
N ASP A 77 -12.94 -10.71 9.10
CA ASP A 77 -14.17 -10.99 8.33
C ASP A 77 -14.11 -12.36 7.63
N MET A 78 -12.97 -12.72 7.04
CA MET A 78 -12.81 -14.02 6.38
C MET A 78 -12.80 -15.18 7.38
N LEU A 79 -12.13 -15.04 8.53
CA LEU A 79 -12.12 -16.04 9.58
C LEU A 79 -13.53 -16.27 10.14
N ASP A 80 -14.27 -15.18 10.41
CA ASP A 80 -15.64 -15.22 10.89
C ASP A 80 -16.56 -15.95 9.87
N LYS A 81 -16.44 -15.65 8.58
CA LYS A 81 -17.18 -16.34 7.49
C LYS A 81 -16.87 -17.83 7.38
N LEU A 82 -15.65 -18.23 7.70
CA LEU A 82 -15.20 -19.62 7.66
C LEU A 82 -15.41 -20.38 8.99
N GLY A 83 -15.99 -19.72 10.01
CA GLY A 83 -16.20 -20.31 11.33
C GLY A 83 -14.88 -20.64 12.04
N VAL A 84 -13.82 -19.89 11.80
CA VAL A 84 -12.52 -20.06 12.43
C VAL A 84 -12.34 -19.01 13.52
N GLU A 85 -12.23 -19.46 14.76
CA GLU A 85 -11.99 -18.57 15.89
C GLU A 85 -10.64 -17.85 15.78
N SER A 86 -10.63 -16.59 16.20
CA SER A 86 -9.47 -15.73 16.16
C SER A 86 -9.11 -15.24 17.56
N ASN A 87 -8.04 -15.78 18.11
CA ASN A 87 -7.54 -15.41 19.41
C ASN A 87 -6.37 -14.42 19.32
N PHE A 88 -6.29 -13.52 20.31
CA PHE A 88 -5.21 -12.54 20.41
C PHE A 88 -4.52 -12.66 21.77
N ILE A 89 -3.19 -12.59 21.78
CA ILE A 89 -2.38 -12.50 22.99
C ILE A 89 -1.51 -11.24 22.85
N ASN A 90 -1.61 -10.33 23.80
CA ASN A 90 -0.87 -9.06 23.80
C ASN A 90 -1.01 -8.26 22.48
N GLY A 91 -2.21 -8.28 21.87
CA GLY A 91 -2.46 -7.57 20.60
C GLY A 91 -1.97 -8.31 19.36
N LEU A 92 -1.30 -9.44 19.50
CA LEU A 92 -0.86 -10.30 18.39
C LEU A 92 -1.84 -11.44 18.19
N ARG A 93 -2.19 -11.72 16.94
CA ARG A 93 -3.07 -12.83 16.58
C ARG A 93 -2.34 -14.15 16.77
N VAL A 94 -2.91 -15.05 17.54
CA VAL A 94 -2.46 -16.44 17.58
C VAL A 94 -2.81 -17.11 16.26
N THR A 95 -1.79 -17.52 15.51
CA THR A 95 -1.96 -17.97 14.14
C THR A 95 -1.47 -19.39 13.98
N ASP A 96 -2.38 -20.35 14.05
CA ASP A 96 -2.11 -21.75 13.73
C ASP A 96 -1.95 -22.00 12.23
N LYS A 97 -1.61 -23.21 11.81
CA LYS A 97 -1.40 -23.56 10.39
C LYS A 97 -2.65 -23.33 9.53
N LYS A 98 -3.85 -23.51 10.07
CA LYS A 98 -5.12 -23.29 9.37
C LYS A 98 -5.37 -21.80 9.18
N THR A 99 -5.25 -21.05 10.26
CA THR A 99 -5.39 -19.58 10.26
C THR A 99 -4.34 -18.94 9.35
N MET A 100 -3.09 -19.43 9.36
CA MET A 100 -2.03 -18.90 8.50
C MET A 100 -2.36 -18.99 7.02
N LYS A 101 -2.94 -20.10 6.56
CA LYS A 101 -3.38 -20.25 5.15
C LYS A 101 -4.44 -19.21 4.77
N ILE A 102 -5.37 -18.93 5.67
CA ILE A 102 -6.43 -17.93 5.44
C ILE A 102 -5.82 -16.51 5.41
N VAL A 103 -4.95 -16.21 6.37
CA VAL A 103 -4.22 -14.93 6.40
C VAL A 103 -3.45 -14.71 5.10
N GLU A 104 -2.74 -15.71 4.62
CA GLU A 104 -1.99 -15.65 3.35
C GLU A 104 -2.92 -15.41 2.15
N MET A 105 -4.03 -16.15 2.04
CA MET A 105 -5.00 -15.95 0.97
C MET A 105 -5.56 -14.52 0.97
N VAL A 106 -5.89 -13.98 2.14
CA VAL A 106 -6.45 -12.63 2.26
C VAL A 106 -5.40 -11.57 1.93
N LEU A 107 -4.21 -11.67 2.50
CA LEU A 107 -3.15 -10.66 2.29
C LEU A 107 -2.63 -10.70 0.86
N SER A 108 -2.20 -11.86 0.37
CA SER A 108 -1.51 -12.00 -0.91
C SER A 108 -2.48 -12.11 -2.10
N GLY A 109 -3.59 -12.83 -1.92
CA GLY A 109 -4.55 -13.10 -2.99
C GLY A 109 -5.59 -12.01 -3.19
N SER A 110 -6.07 -11.38 -2.10
CA SER A 110 -7.12 -10.36 -2.15
C SER A 110 -6.54 -8.95 -2.06
N ILE A 111 -6.06 -8.56 -0.88
CA ILE A 111 -5.68 -7.17 -0.60
C ILE A 111 -4.53 -6.69 -1.49
N ASN A 112 -3.48 -7.49 -1.60
CA ASN A 112 -2.33 -7.15 -2.44
C ASN A 112 -2.76 -6.90 -3.89
N LYS A 113 -3.59 -7.77 -4.45
CA LYS A 113 -4.07 -7.65 -5.85
C LYS A 113 -5.04 -6.50 -6.03
N GLU A 114 -5.88 -6.18 -5.04
CA GLU A 114 -6.73 -4.99 -5.06
C GLU A 114 -5.90 -3.70 -5.11
N ILE A 115 -4.86 -3.58 -4.28
CA ILE A 115 -3.96 -2.41 -4.27
C ILE A 115 -3.25 -2.28 -5.62
N VAL A 116 -2.70 -3.37 -6.15
CA VAL A 116 -2.05 -3.38 -7.47
C VAL A 116 -3.01 -2.94 -8.57
N MET A 117 -4.24 -3.44 -8.54
CA MET A 117 -5.27 -3.09 -9.53
C MET A 117 -5.61 -1.60 -9.46
N GLU A 118 -5.78 -1.02 -8.26
CA GLU A 118 -6.07 0.40 -8.11
C GLU A 118 -4.90 1.28 -8.61
N ILE A 119 -3.66 0.93 -8.27
CA ILE A 119 -2.47 1.63 -8.78
C ILE A 119 -2.42 1.57 -10.32
N ASN A 120 -2.71 0.41 -10.92
CA ASN A 120 -2.68 0.24 -12.36
C ASN A 120 -3.83 0.98 -13.06
N LYS A 121 -5.01 1.08 -12.46
CA LYS A 121 -6.13 1.91 -12.96
C LYS A 121 -5.78 3.39 -13.03
N GLU A 122 -4.98 3.88 -12.08
CA GLU A 122 -4.51 5.27 -12.06
C GLU A 122 -3.27 5.50 -12.96
N GLY A 123 -2.93 4.53 -13.82
CA GLY A 123 -1.83 4.64 -14.80
C GLY A 123 -0.46 4.22 -14.25
N GLY A 124 -0.39 3.64 -13.07
CA GLY A 124 0.84 3.06 -12.54
C GLY A 124 1.19 1.70 -13.15
N ARG A 125 2.35 1.16 -12.77
CA ARG A 125 2.79 -0.20 -13.09
C ARG A 125 3.20 -0.90 -11.79
N GLY A 126 2.19 -1.30 -11.00
CA GLY A 126 2.40 -1.99 -9.73
C GLY A 126 2.60 -3.49 -9.93
N ILE A 127 3.51 -4.06 -9.14
CA ILE A 127 3.68 -5.50 -8.98
C ILE A 127 3.47 -5.81 -7.51
N GLY A 128 2.64 -6.82 -7.21
CA GLY A 128 2.40 -7.26 -5.85
C GLY A 128 3.23 -8.49 -5.51
N LEU A 129 4.01 -8.38 -4.45
CA LEU A 129 4.80 -9.46 -3.88
C LEU A 129 4.23 -9.88 -2.51
N SER A 130 4.47 -11.10 -2.13
CA SER A 130 4.22 -11.63 -0.79
C SER A 130 5.54 -11.98 -0.11
N GLY A 131 5.52 -12.19 1.20
CA GLY A 131 6.71 -12.59 1.93
C GLY A 131 7.31 -13.95 1.50
N LYS A 132 6.55 -14.75 0.76
CA LYS A 132 7.01 -16.02 0.21
C LYS A 132 7.70 -15.89 -1.16
N ASP A 133 7.47 -14.75 -1.84
CA ASP A 133 8.10 -14.53 -3.13
C ASP A 133 9.61 -14.30 -2.96
N CYS A 134 10.40 -14.95 -3.80
CA CYS A 134 11.86 -14.83 -3.79
C CYS A 134 12.50 -15.11 -2.42
N LEU A 135 11.86 -15.92 -1.59
CA LEU A 135 12.33 -16.22 -0.23
C LEU A 135 12.51 -14.98 0.66
N LEU A 136 11.66 -13.97 0.49
CA LEU A 136 11.74 -12.70 1.22
C LEU A 136 11.66 -12.88 2.75
N TYR A 137 10.97 -13.92 3.24
CA TYR A 137 10.85 -14.29 4.65
C TYR A 137 11.53 -15.63 4.98
N THR A 138 12.72 -15.87 4.48
CA THR A 138 13.47 -17.11 4.77
C THR A 138 14.29 -17.05 6.04
N SER A 139 14.62 -15.87 6.52
CA SER A 139 15.22 -15.68 7.84
C SER A 139 14.38 -14.70 8.62
N ASP A 140 13.93 -15.09 9.78
CA ASP A 140 13.39 -14.14 10.75
C ASP A 140 14.57 -13.26 11.20
N ALA A 141 14.40 -11.94 11.14
CA ALA A 141 15.38 -11.00 11.70
C ALA A 141 15.67 -11.24 13.19
N ALA A 142 14.79 -12.00 13.90
CA ALA A 142 15.00 -12.49 15.24
C ALA A 142 16.03 -13.64 15.30
N ASP A 143 16.18 -14.44 14.26
CA ASP A 143 17.11 -15.58 14.22
C ASP A 143 18.57 -15.14 14.09
N GLU A 144 18.85 -13.93 13.61
CA GLU A 144 20.20 -13.37 13.55
C GLU A 144 20.81 -13.08 14.94
N ARG A 145 20.00 -13.08 16.01
CA ARG A 145 20.48 -12.90 17.39
C ARG A 145 21.02 -14.20 18.03
N LEU A 146 20.92 -15.31 17.33
CA LEU A 146 21.35 -16.63 17.81
C LEU A 146 22.61 -17.17 17.11
N ARG A 147 23.29 -16.32 16.34
CA ARG A 147 24.59 -16.64 15.74
C ARG A 147 25.73 -15.90 16.40
#